data_4f774389d9b2502d94765ad16c10202a
#
_entry.id   4f774389d9b2502d94765ad16c10202a
#
_cell.length_a   1.000
_cell.length_b   1.000
_cell.length_c   1.000
_cell.angle_alpha   90.00
_cell.angle_beta   90.00
_cell.angle_gamma   90.00
#
_symmetry.space_group_name_H-M   'P 1'
#
loop_
_entity.id
_entity.type
_entity.pdbx_description
1 polymer ?
#
loop_
_entity_poly.entity_id
_entity_poly.type
_entity_poly.pdbx_seq_one_letter_code
_entity_poly.pdbx_strand_id
1 'polypeptide(L)'
;MAKEIAGLIKLQIKGGAANPSPPVGPALGAKGVNIMEFCKQFNARTQDRAGKVIPVVITVYADKSFDFITKTPPVAVQLLEAAKLKSGSSEPNRDKVADVSWDQVKQIAEEKMVDLNAFKVSSAMRMVAGTARSMGIVVKGDFPSA
;
A
#
# COMPACT_ATOMS: atom_id res chain seq x y z
N MET A 1 -7.95 27.80 12.86
CA MET A 1 -9.18 27.38 12.18
C MET A 1 -8.91 26.16 11.30
N ALA A 2 -9.85 25.24 11.28
CA ALA A 2 -9.75 24.10 10.39
C ALA A 2 -9.91 24.56 8.93
N LYS A 3 -9.02 24.12 8.07
CA LYS A 3 -9.11 24.40 6.63
C LYS A 3 -10.20 23.54 6.00
N GLU A 4 -10.93 24.11 5.06
CA GLU A 4 -11.95 23.37 4.33
C GLU A 4 -11.26 22.39 3.36
N ILE A 5 -11.68 21.11 3.41
CA ILE A 5 -11.13 20.07 2.56
C ILE A 5 -11.80 20.12 1.19
N ALA A 6 -11.01 20.39 0.14
CA ALA A 6 -11.49 20.38 -1.23
C ALA A 6 -11.58 18.95 -1.80
N GLY A 7 -10.74 18.04 -1.34
CA GLY A 7 -10.79 16.66 -1.79
C GLY A 7 -9.65 15.80 -1.24
N LEU A 8 -9.76 14.51 -1.51
CA LEU A 8 -8.73 13.53 -1.16
C LEU A 8 -8.20 12.89 -2.44
N ILE A 9 -6.89 12.62 -2.45
CA ILE A 9 -6.22 11.90 -3.53
C ILE A 9 -5.50 10.71 -2.91
N LYS A 10 -5.72 9.52 -3.46
CA LYS A 10 -5.07 8.29 -3.01
C LYS A 10 -4.20 7.76 -4.12
N LEU A 11 -2.91 7.59 -3.85
CA LEU A 11 -1.93 7.12 -4.83
C LEU A 11 -1.04 6.05 -4.22
N GLN A 12 -0.42 5.24 -5.09
CA GLN A 12 0.64 4.31 -4.72
C GLN A 12 1.89 4.72 -5.50
N ILE A 13 2.93 5.14 -4.79
CA ILE A 13 4.15 5.68 -5.37
C ILE A 13 5.35 4.97 -4.75
N LYS A 14 6.36 4.67 -5.56
CA LYS A 14 7.61 4.11 -5.05
C LYS A 14 8.32 5.13 -4.16
N GLY A 15 8.77 4.69 -3.00
CA GLY A 15 9.49 5.54 -2.05
C GLY A 15 10.73 6.15 -2.67
N GLY A 16 10.93 7.44 -2.46
CA GLY A 16 12.06 8.19 -2.99
C GLY A 16 12.04 8.43 -4.50
N ALA A 17 10.99 7.99 -5.21
CA ALA A 17 10.91 8.04 -6.67
C ALA A 17 9.68 8.79 -7.19
N ALA A 18 9.06 9.65 -6.39
CA ALA A 18 7.95 10.46 -6.86
C ALA A 18 8.43 11.49 -7.89
N ASN A 19 7.72 11.58 -8.99
CA ASN A 19 8.02 12.53 -10.06
C ASN A 19 6.72 13.03 -10.71
N PRO A 20 6.77 14.11 -11.51
CA PRO A 20 5.57 14.67 -12.13
C PRO A 20 4.93 13.82 -13.23
N SER A 21 5.54 12.70 -13.61
CA SER A 21 4.96 11.81 -14.62
C SER A 21 3.73 11.06 -14.08
N PRO A 22 2.88 10.50 -14.96
CA PRO A 22 1.74 9.70 -14.48
C PRO A 22 2.16 8.58 -13.53
N PRO A 23 1.37 8.24 -12.48
CA PRO A 23 0.03 8.77 -12.19
C PRO A 23 0.01 10.03 -11.31
N VAL A 24 1.16 10.53 -10.86
CA VAL A 24 1.23 11.63 -9.89
C VAL A 24 0.77 12.96 -10.47
N GLY A 25 1.33 13.32 -11.63
CA GLY A 25 1.05 14.61 -12.28
C GLY A 25 -0.44 14.86 -12.53
N PRO A 26 -1.12 13.99 -13.29
CA PRO A 26 -2.53 14.17 -13.58
C PRO A 26 -3.43 14.20 -12.34
N ALA A 27 -3.15 13.36 -11.35
CA ALA A 27 -3.94 13.28 -10.12
C ALA A 27 -3.85 14.57 -9.30
N LEU A 28 -2.65 15.10 -9.13
CA LEU A 28 -2.43 16.35 -8.39
C LEU A 28 -2.82 17.56 -9.20
N GLY A 29 -2.54 17.58 -10.50
CA GLY A 29 -2.90 18.65 -11.40
C GLY A 29 -4.39 18.92 -11.47
N ALA A 30 -5.21 17.87 -11.44
CA ALA A 30 -6.66 17.97 -11.43
C ALA A 30 -7.20 18.74 -10.21
N LYS A 31 -6.48 18.73 -9.10
CA LYS A 31 -6.84 19.43 -7.86
C LYS A 31 -6.08 20.75 -7.68
N GLY A 32 -5.22 21.12 -8.62
CA GLY A 32 -4.46 22.37 -8.55
C GLY A 32 -3.33 22.37 -7.51
N VAL A 33 -2.85 21.22 -7.10
CA VAL A 33 -1.77 21.09 -6.12
C VAL A 33 -0.41 21.27 -6.80
N ASN A 34 0.56 21.85 -6.08
CA ASN A 34 1.93 21.97 -6.56
C ASN A 34 2.62 20.60 -6.58
N ILE A 35 2.75 20.05 -7.78
CA ILE A 35 3.27 18.70 -8.01
C ILE A 35 4.73 18.59 -7.57
N MET A 36 5.56 19.57 -7.91
CA MET A 36 6.99 19.56 -7.59
C MET A 36 7.24 19.59 -6.09
N GLU A 37 6.51 20.41 -5.38
CA GLU A 37 6.60 20.48 -3.92
C GLU A 37 6.19 19.17 -3.24
N PHE A 38 5.10 18.57 -3.71
CA PHE A 38 4.68 17.26 -3.22
C PHE A 38 5.75 16.20 -3.45
N CYS A 39 6.30 16.11 -4.65
CA CYS A 39 7.34 15.15 -4.99
C CYS A 39 8.57 15.32 -4.09
N LYS A 40 8.99 16.54 -3.87
CA LYS A 40 10.13 16.86 -3.00
C LYS A 40 9.90 16.42 -1.56
N GLN A 41 8.74 16.76 -0.99
CA GLN A 41 8.40 16.38 0.38
C GLN A 41 8.22 14.87 0.53
N PHE A 42 7.55 14.23 -0.41
CA PHE A 42 7.36 12.78 -0.41
C PHE A 42 8.69 12.04 -0.48
N ASN A 43 9.55 12.43 -1.40
CA ASN A 43 10.87 11.81 -1.54
C ASN A 43 11.71 11.98 -0.27
N ALA A 44 11.65 13.14 0.37
CA ALA A 44 12.35 13.38 1.62
C ALA A 44 11.87 12.48 2.76
N ARG A 45 10.54 12.26 2.84
CA ARG A 45 9.93 11.42 3.89
C ARG A 45 10.09 9.91 3.66
N THR A 46 10.32 9.50 2.42
CA THR A 46 10.35 8.08 2.04
C THR A 46 11.73 7.58 1.61
N GLN A 47 12.81 8.34 1.87
CA GLN A 47 14.17 7.94 1.52
C GLN A 47 14.57 6.61 2.17
N ASP A 48 14.15 6.37 3.40
CA ASP A 48 14.40 5.14 4.14
C ASP A 48 13.64 3.92 3.59
N ARG A 49 12.64 4.18 2.74
CA ARG A 49 11.80 3.15 2.11
C ARG A 49 11.94 3.15 0.58
N ALA A 50 13.10 3.60 0.10
CA ALA A 50 13.35 3.65 -1.34
C ALA A 50 13.16 2.29 -2.00
N GLY A 51 12.49 2.26 -3.15
CA GLY A 51 12.20 1.04 -3.91
C GLY A 51 10.93 0.29 -3.48
N LYS A 52 10.35 0.61 -2.33
CA LYS A 52 9.07 0.02 -1.90
C LYS A 52 7.89 0.86 -2.38
N VAL A 53 6.81 0.20 -2.77
CA VAL A 53 5.57 0.91 -3.11
C VAL A 53 4.92 1.40 -1.82
N ILE A 54 4.67 2.70 -1.73
CA ILE A 54 4.10 3.31 -0.54
C ILE A 54 2.76 3.94 -0.92
N PRO A 55 1.64 3.49 -0.30
CA PRO A 55 0.37 4.17 -0.44
C PRO A 55 0.43 5.54 0.24
N VAL A 56 -0.09 6.55 -0.42
CA VAL A 56 -0.17 7.90 0.13
C VAL A 56 -1.59 8.42 0.00
N VAL A 57 -2.07 9.06 1.05
CA VAL A 57 -3.36 9.75 1.05
C VAL A 57 -3.07 11.23 1.18
N ILE A 58 -3.44 11.99 0.16
CA ILE A 58 -3.20 13.43 0.08
C ILE A 58 -4.51 14.15 0.34
N THR A 59 -4.53 15.03 1.32
CA THR A 59 -5.68 15.90 1.61
C THR A 59 -5.42 17.25 0.98
N VAL A 60 -6.29 17.67 0.06
CA VAL A 60 -6.20 18.96 -0.61
C VAL A 60 -7.21 19.93 0.03
N TYR A 61 -6.76 21.10 0.38
CA TYR A 61 -7.58 22.13 0.99
C TYR A 61 -8.06 23.17 -0.04
N ALA A 62 -9.08 23.95 0.33
CA ALA A 62 -9.67 24.96 -0.55
C ALA A 62 -8.68 26.04 -0.99
N ASP A 63 -7.66 26.32 -0.17
CA ASP A 63 -6.59 27.28 -0.48
C ASP A 63 -5.47 26.70 -1.35
N LYS A 64 -5.67 25.48 -1.90
CA LYS A 64 -4.71 24.73 -2.70
C LYS A 64 -3.49 24.22 -1.93
N SER A 65 -3.47 24.36 -0.62
CA SER A 65 -2.47 23.70 0.21
C SER A 65 -2.82 22.21 0.32
N PHE A 66 -1.85 21.40 0.73
CA PHE A 66 -2.04 19.98 0.88
C PHE A 66 -1.30 19.45 2.08
N ASP A 67 -1.83 18.37 2.65
CA ASP A 67 -1.14 17.50 3.60
C ASP A 67 -1.20 16.09 3.09
N PHE A 68 -0.23 15.26 3.45
CA PHE A 68 -0.27 13.86 3.08
C PHE A 68 0.23 12.97 4.21
N ILE A 69 -0.30 11.76 4.21
CA ILE A 69 0.14 10.69 5.11
C ILE A 69 0.60 9.50 4.25
N THR A 70 1.69 8.88 4.66
CA THR A 70 2.18 7.64 4.04
C THR A 70 1.77 6.46 4.89
N LYS A 71 1.41 5.36 4.22
CA LYS A 71 1.04 4.11 4.88
C LYS A 71 2.10 3.06 4.62
N THR A 72 1.97 1.91 5.27
CA THR A 72 2.85 0.77 5.01
C THR A 72 2.61 0.21 3.61
N PRO A 73 3.60 -0.51 3.00
CA PRO A 73 3.42 -1.07 1.67
C PRO A 73 2.16 -1.92 1.55
N PRO A 74 1.50 -1.95 0.37
CA PRO A 74 0.30 -2.76 0.19
C PRO A 74 0.56 -4.25 0.43
N VAL A 75 -0.40 -4.92 1.04
CA VAL A 75 -0.31 -6.37 1.31
C VAL A 75 -0.06 -7.15 0.02
N ALA A 76 -0.71 -6.77 -1.07
CA ALA A 76 -0.51 -7.43 -2.36
C ALA A 76 0.95 -7.41 -2.81
N VAL A 77 1.61 -6.27 -2.69
CA VAL A 77 3.03 -6.13 -3.06
C VAL A 77 3.92 -6.98 -2.16
N GLN A 78 3.66 -6.98 -0.86
CA GLN A 78 4.42 -7.78 0.11
C GLN A 78 4.25 -9.28 -0.16
N LEU A 79 3.04 -9.73 -0.54
CA LEU A 79 2.79 -11.12 -0.90
C LEU A 79 3.52 -11.52 -2.18
N LEU A 80 3.56 -10.65 -3.18
CA LEU A 80 4.33 -10.90 -4.41
C LEU A 80 5.83 -11.05 -4.11
N GLU A 81 6.38 -10.21 -3.25
CA GLU A 81 7.78 -10.30 -2.84
C GLU A 81 8.04 -11.61 -2.07
N ALA A 82 7.16 -11.99 -1.15
CA ALA A 82 7.29 -13.22 -0.38
C ALA A 82 7.21 -14.46 -1.26
N ALA A 83 6.35 -14.44 -2.27
CA ALA A 83 6.17 -15.53 -3.22
C ALA A 83 7.16 -15.48 -4.41
N LYS A 84 7.96 -14.41 -4.50
CA LYS A 84 8.92 -14.17 -5.60
C LYS A 84 8.24 -14.11 -6.97
N LEU A 85 7.09 -13.46 -7.04
CA LEU A 85 6.30 -13.29 -8.24
C LEU A 85 6.36 -11.85 -8.75
N LYS A 86 6.19 -11.68 -10.06
CA LYS A 86 6.04 -10.36 -10.68
C LYS A 86 4.60 -9.86 -10.64
N SER A 87 3.64 -10.76 -10.76
CA SER A 87 2.21 -10.43 -10.73
C SER A 87 1.41 -11.61 -10.20
N GLY A 88 0.21 -11.33 -9.70
CA GLY A 88 -0.72 -12.35 -9.27
C GLY A 88 -1.39 -13.07 -10.45
N SER A 89 -2.27 -14.02 -10.13
CA SER A 89 -3.02 -14.78 -11.13
C SER A 89 -4.10 -13.90 -11.79
N SER A 90 -4.29 -14.10 -13.09
CA SER A 90 -5.42 -13.51 -13.82
C SER A 90 -6.74 -14.20 -13.52
N GLU A 91 -6.68 -15.47 -13.11
CA GLU A 91 -7.84 -16.28 -12.73
C GLU A 91 -7.60 -16.94 -11.37
N PRO A 92 -7.60 -16.17 -10.25
CA PRO A 92 -7.13 -16.68 -8.96
C PRO A 92 -7.96 -17.83 -8.38
N ASN A 93 -9.19 -17.97 -8.79
CA ASN A 93 -10.05 -19.08 -8.36
C ASN A 93 -9.76 -20.39 -9.10
N ARG A 94 -9.10 -20.33 -10.23
CA ARG A 94 -8.73 -21.48 -11.07
C ARG A 94 -7.24 -21.75 -11.08
N ASP A 95 -6.45 -20.72 -11.33
CA ASP A 95 -5.00 -20.83 -11.46
C ASP A 95 -4.30 -20.31 -10.21
N LYS A 96 -3.70 -21.21 -9.46
CA LYS A 96 -2.85 -20.86 -8.30
C LYS A 96 -1.42 -20.72 -8.79
N VAL A 97 -0.79 -19.59 -8.51
CA VAL A 97 0.54 -19.25 -9.07
C VAL A 97 1.68 -19.46 -8.08
N ALA A 98 1.39 -19.47 -6.79
CA ALA A 98 2.41 -19.66 -5.75
C ALA A 98 1.80 -20.07 -4.42
N ASP A 99 2.68 -20.41 -3.48
CA ASP A 99 2.33 -20.73 -2.11
C ASP A 99 3.15 -19.87 -1.15
N VAL A 100 2.54 -19.54 -0.02
CA VAL A 100 3.24 -18.89 1.10
C VAL A 100 2.91 -19.64 2.39
N SER A 101 3.80 -19.55 3.38
CA SER A 101 3.56 -20.14 4.70
C SER A 101 2.83 -19.17 5.62
N TRP A 102 2.24 -19.69 6.69
CA TRP A 102 1.63 -18.84 7.72
C TRP A 102 2.66 -17.95 8.43
N ASP A 103 3.93 -18.36 8.50
CA ASP A 103 4.98 -17.52 9.07
C ASP A 103 5.21 -16.26 8.25
N GLN A 104 5.23 -16.40 6.91
CA GLN A 104 5.33 -15.24 6.00
C GLN A 104 4.10 -14.34 6.12
N VAL A 105 2.91 -14.93 6.20
CA VAL A 105 1.65 -14.19 6.40
C VAL A 105 1.68 -13.42 7.73
N LYS A 106 2.17 -14.07 8.80
CA LYS A 106 2.30 -13.44 10.11
C LYS A 106 3.24 -12.23 10.07
N GLN A 107 4.38 -12.37 9.41
CA GLN A 107 5.35 -11.29 9.28
C GLN A 107 4.73 -10.08 8.56
N ILE A 108 4.04 -10.32 7.45
CA ILE A 108 3.33 -9.27 6.70
C ILE A 108 2.25 -8.62 7.57
N ALA A 109 1.49 -9.42 8.29
CA ALA A 109 0.43 -8.94 9.17
C ALA A 109 0.97 -8.05 10.29
N GLU A 110 2.07 -8.44 10.92
CA GLU A 110 2.71 -7.66 11.98
C GLU A 110 3.20 -6.30 11.48
N GLU A 111 3.83 -6.28 10.32
CA GLU A 111 4.29 -5.03 9.69
C GLU A 111 3.11 -4.11 9.33
N LYS A 112 1.98 -4.70 8.95
CA LYS A 112 0.79 -3.96 8.49
C LYS A 112 -0.16 -3.58 9.63
N MET A 113 0.04 -4.07 10.84
CA MET A 113 -0.88 -3.82 11.98
C MET A 113 -1.15 -2.33 12.22
N VAL A 114 -0.21 -1.46 11.91
CA VAL A 114 -0.33 -0.01 12.05
C VAL A 114 -1.51 0.54 11.24
N ASP A 115 -1.73 -0.02 10.06
CA ASP A 115 -2.76 0.45 9.11
C ASP A 115 -4.02 -0.42 9.11
N LEU A 116 -3.97 -1.60 9.73
CA LEU A 116 -5.10 -2.53 9.72
C LEU A 116 -6.10 -2.23 10.84
N ASN A 117 -7.36 -2.49 10.56
CA ASN A 117 -8.44 -2.42 11.54
C ASN A 117 -8.60 -3.76 12.27
N ALA A 118 -7.48 -4.32 12.74
CA ALA A 118 -7.44 -5.58 13.47
C ALA A 118 -6.82 -5.34 14.85
N PHE A 119 -7.41 -5.94 15.88
CA PHE A 119 -6.90 -5.83 17.25
C PHE A 119 -5.88 -6.89 17.59
N LYS A 120 -5.92 -8.02 16.89
CA LYS A 120 -5.03 -9.18 17.10
C LYS A 120 -4.29 -9.51 15.83
N VAL A 121 -3.06 -10.02 15.98
CA VAL A 121 -2.25 -10.49 14.85
C VAL A 121 -2.97 -11.61 14.10
N SER A 122 -3.67 -12.50 14.80
CA SER A 122 -4.44 -13.60 14.18
C SER A 122 -5.51 -13.06 13.22
N SER A 123 -6.20 -11.99 13.59
CA SER A 123 -7.19 -11.34 12.73
C SER A 123 -6.53 -10.70 11.50
N ALA A 124 -5.40 -10.03 11.70
CA ALA A 124 -4.61 -9.45 10.62
C ALA A 124 -4.11 -10.53 9.66
N MET A 125 -3.68 -11.68 10.16
CA MET A 125 -3.24 -12.81 9.35
C MET A 125 -4.36 -13.32 8.43
N ARG A 126 -5.59 -13.38 8.93
CA ARG A 126 -6.76 -13.76 8.13
C ARG A 126 -7.02 -12.75 7.01
N MET A 127 -6.87 -11.48 7.27
CA MET A 127 -7.00 -10.42 6.26
C MET A 127 -5.96 -10.57 5.17
N VAL A 128 -4.71 -10.81 5.54
CA VAL A 128 -3.61 -11.04 4.60
C VAL A 128 -3.85 -12.31 3.78
N ALA A 129 -4.28 -13.39 4.43
CA ALA A 129 -4.60 -14.66 3.75
C ALA A 129 -5.74 -14.49 2.73
N GLY A 130 -6.75 -13.68 3.05
CA GLY A 130 -7.83 -13.37 2.12
C GLY A 130 -7.32 -12.62 0.88
N THR A 131 -6.41 -11.68 1.06
CA THR A 131 -5.76 -10.97 -0.05
C THR A 131 -4.95 -11.94 -0.90
N ALA A 132 -4.20 -12.84 -0.28
CA ALA A 132 -3.43 -13.88 -0.99
C ALA A 132 -4.34 -14.75 -1.85
N ARG A 133 -5.46 -15.18 -1.30
CA ARG A 133 -6.46 -15.96 -2.03
C ARG A 133 -6.97 -15.23 -3.28
N SER A 134 -7.22 -13.93 -3.16
CA SER A 134 -7.66 -13.09 -4.28
C SER A 134 -6.61 -12.94 -5.38
N MET A 135 -5.35 -13.21 -5.05
CA MET A 135 -4.22 -13.13 -5.98
C MET A 135 -3.81 -14.48 -6.58
N GLY A 136 -4.46 -15.56 -6.18
CA GLY A 136 -4.09 -16.92 -6.60
C GLY A 136 -2.90 -17.49 -5.83
N ILE A 137 -2.61 -16.95 -4.65
CA ILE A 137 -1.56 -17.44 -3.76
C ILE A 137 -2.20 -18.29 -2.66
N VAL A 138 -1.71 -19.52 -2.49
CA VAL A 138 -2.21 -20.43 -1.46
C VAL A 138 -1.38 -20.29 -0.19
N VAL A 139 -2.05 -20.18 0.96
CA VAL A 139 -1.37 -20.20 2.25
C VAL A 139 -1.33 -21.65 2.75
N LYS A 140 -0.13 -22.22 2.85
CA LYS A 140 0.07 -23.60 3.26
C LYS A 140 0.13 -23.75 4.77
N GLY A 141 -0.44 -24.85 5.26
CA GLY A 141 -0.48 -25.19 6.66
C GLY A 141 -1.79 -24.79 7.32
N ASP A 142 -1.95 -25.20 8.57
CA ASP A 142 -3.14 -24.88 9.36
C ASP A 142 -3.01 -23.50 9.98
N PHE A 143 -4.13 -22.80 10.10
CA PHE A 143 -4.17 -21.51 10.74
C PHE A 143 -3.70 -21.65 12.20
N PRO A 144 -2.64 -20.93 12.61
CA PRO A 144 -2.19 -20.99 13.99
C PRO A 144 -3.24 -20.40 14.92
N SER A 145 -3.72 -21.20 15.85
CA SER A 145 -4.57 -20.72 16.91
C SER A 145 -3.76 -19.78 17.80
N ALA A 146 -4.25 -18.56 17.92
CA ALA A 146 -3.54 -17.51 18.68
C ALA A 146 -3.40 -17.85 20.16
#